data_edc8e1c3a0d2fb837400de00be6f45d1
#
_entry.id   edc8e1c3a0d2fb837400de00be6f45d1
#
_cell.length_a   1.000
_cell.length_b   1.000
_cell.length_c   1.000
_cell.angle_alpha   90.00
_cell.angle_beta   90.00
_cell.angle_gamma   90.00
#
_symmetry.space_group_name_H-M   'P 1'
#
loop_
_entity.id
_entity.type
_entity.pdbx_description
1 polymer ?
#
loop_
_entity_poly.entity_id
_entity_poly.type
_entity_poly.pdbx_seq_one_letter_code
_entity_poly.pdbx_strand_id
1 'polypeptide(L)'
;VLKNQIRKRILKIRKIKNLKNIQIKFNKIFNIIKKINIKRKIVGCYYPVNFEVDTKDLMTKLHQKGFKISLPVIKNNFNMDFYKWNLNDPLYLNKYGIPEPERKKKIKPNILLIPLVAFDKELNRLGYGGGYYDRLLKKRENINMIKIGLALSCQKVIKVPTDKFDKKLDYIVTERNLYK
;
A
#
# COMPACT_ATOMS: atom_id res chain seq x y z
N VAL A 1 17.70 -2.60 15.64
CA VAL A 1 18.76 -3.16 14.78
C VAL A 1 18.15 -4.11 13.74
N LEU A 2 17.41 -5.14 14.11
CA LEU A 2 16.89 -6.19 13.22
C LEU A 2 15.96 -5.68 12.11
N LYS A 3 15.00 -4.76 12.41
CA LYS A 3 14.11 -4.16 11.39
C LYS A 3 14.91 -3.47 10.28
N ASN A 4 16.01 -2.78 10.60
CA ASN A 4 16.82 -2.07 9.62
C ASN A 4 17.68 -3.03 8.76
N GLN A 5 18.16 -4.13 9.32
CA GLN A 5 18.88 -5.17 8.57
C GLN A 5 17.97 -5.83 7.52
N ILE A 6 16.72 -6.17 7.92
CA ILE A 6 15.73 -6.73 6.99
C ILE A 6 15.43 -5.73 5.88
N ARG A 7 15.20 -4.44 6.20
CA ARG A 7 14.95 -3.39 5.18
C ARG A 7 16.09 -3.32 4.16
N LYS A 8 17.34 -3.18 4.63
CA LYS A 8 18.52 -3.08 3.76
C LYS A 8 18.63 -4.28 2.83
N ARG A 9 18.48 -5.50 3.39
CA ARG A 9 18.56 -6.74 2.60
C ARG A 9 17.47 -6.80 1.52
N ILE A 10 16.22 -6.58 1.87
CA ILE A 10 15.10 -6.71 0.92
C ILE A 10 15.14 -5.61 -0.14
N LEU A 11 15.46 -4.36 0.22
CA LEU A 11 15.60 -3.28 -0.74
C LEU A 11 16.73 -3.55 -1.74
N LYS A 12 17.85 -4.13 -1.30
CA LYS A 12 18.93 -4.59 -2.19
C LYS A 12 18.43 -5.66 -3.17
N ILE A 13 17.68 -6.67 -2.69
CA ILE A 13 17.10 -7.73 -3.54
C ILE A 13 16.16 -7.12 -4.59
N ARG A 14 15.28 -6.19 -4.20
CA ARG A 14 14.35 -5.52 -5.12
C ARG A 14 15.08 -4.75 -6.21
N LYS A 15 16.17 -4.04 -5.86
CA LYS A 15 16.98 -3.27 -6.82
C LYS A 15 17.70 -4.19 -7.82
N ILE A 16 18.35 -5.25 -7.32
CA ILE A 16 19.16 -6.17 -8.16
C ILE A 16 18.28 -6.94 -9.16
N LYS A 17 17.14 -7.43 -8.72
CA LYS A 17 16.26 -8.27 -9.56
C LYS A 17 15.56 -7.52 -10.68
N ASN A 18 15.74 -6.19 -10.79
CA ASN A 18 15.10 -5.34 -11.80
C ASN A 18 13.64 -5.76 -12.10
N LEU A 19 12.85 -5.82 -11.05
CA LEU A 19 11.50 -6.41 -11.02
C LEU A 19 10.44 -5.53 -11.73
N LYS A 20 10.87 -4.61 -12.62
CA LYS A 20 10.00 -3.64 -13.32
C LYS A 20 8.86 -4.30 -14.10
N ASN A 21 9.03 -5.57 -14.51
CA ASN A 21 8.05 -6.26 -15.34
C ASN A 21 7.15 -7.22 -14.54
N ILE A 22 7.33 -7.33 -13.23
CA ILE A 22 6.49 -8.21 -12.42
C ILE A 22 5.25 -7.45 -11.95
N GLN A 23 4.11 -7.86 -12.48
CA GLN A 23 2.82 -7.30 -12.13
C GLN A 23 1.98 -8.28 -11.29
N ILE A 24 1.24 -7.76 -10.34
CA ILE A 24 0.19 -8.52 -9.66
C ILE A 24 -1.05 -8.50 -10.57
N LYS A 25 -1.54 -9.69 -10.92
CA LYS A 25 -2.76 -9.82 -11.74
C LYS A 25 -3.94 -9.10 -11.07
N PHE A 26 -4.58 -8.18 -11.79
CA PHE A 26 -5.74 -7.42 -11.33
C PHE A 26 -6.80 -8.29 -10.67
N ASN A 27 -7.15 -9.42 -11.29
CA ASN A 27 -8.20 -10.32 -10.80
C ASN A 27 -7.94 -10.86 -9.38
N LYS A 28 -6.68 -11.02 -8.96
CA LYS A 28 -6.37 -11.43 -7.57
C LYS A 28 -6.89 -10.41 -6.55
N ILE A 29 -6.66 -9.14 -6.82
CA ILE A 29 -7.07 -8.03 -5.94
C ILE A 29 -8.58 -7.78 -6.08
N PHE A 30 -9.09 -7.77 -7.30
CA PHE A 30 -10.50 -7.52 -7.57
C PHE A 30 -11.41 -8.59 -6.96
N ASN A 31 -11.02 -9.87 -6.98
CA ASN A 31 -11.77 -10.95 -6.35
C ASN A 31 -11.84 -10.81 -4.81
N ILE A 32 -10.79 -10.30 -4.17
CA ILE A 32 -10.83 -9.97 -2.74
C ILE A 32 -11.87 -8.88 -2.51
N ILE A 33 -11.78 -7.79 -3.26
CA ILE A 33 -12.67 -6.63 -3.13
C ILE A 33 -14.14 -7.01 -3.38
N LYS A 34 -14.39 -7.89 -4.35
CA LYS A 34 -15.74 -8.38 -4.70
C LYS A 34 -16.39 -9.20 -3.59
N LYS A 35 -15.61 -10.03 -2.89
CA LYS A 35 -16.09 -10.85 -1.77
C LYS A 35 -16.46 -10.04 -0.53
N ILE A 36 -15.90 -8.84 -0.41
CA ILE A 36 -16.17 -7.95 0.69
C ILE A 36 -17.31 -7.02 0.23
N ASN A 37 -18.50 -7.21 0.77
CA ASN A 37 -19.69 -6.41 0.42
C ASN A 37 -19.49 -4.94 0.85
N ILE A 38 -18.87 -4.14 0.00
CA ILE A 38 -18.43 -2.77 0.29
C ILE A 38 -19.45 -1.78 -0.23
N LYS A 39 -20.13 -1.07 0.70
CA LYS A 39 -21.08 -0.01 0.35
C LYS A 39 -20.45 1.18 -0.38
N ARG A 40 -19.18 1.52 -0.06
CA ARG A 40 -18.44 2.63 -0.68
C ARG A 40 -17.27 2.10 -1.50
N LYS A 41 -17.21 2.48 -2.77
CA LYS A 41 -16.13 2.08 -3.68
C LYS A 41 -15.00 3.12 -3.69
N ILE A 42 -14.29 3.27 -2.57
CA ILE A 42 -13.17 4.22 -2.43
C ILE A 42 -11.91 3.44 -2.07
N VAL A 43 -10.92 3.48 -2.95
CA VAL A 43 -9.63 2.80 -2.76
C VAL A 43 -8.54 3.82 -2.51
N GLY A 44 -7.83 3.67 -1.40
CA GLY A 44 -6.57 4.33 -1.14
C GLY A 44 -5.44 3.51 -1.77
N CYS A 45 -4.82 4.09 -2.77
CA CYS A 45 -3.66 3.52 -3.45
C CYS A 45 -2.38 4.22 -2.99
N TYR A 46 -1.25 3.85 -3.56
CA TYR A 46 0.01 4.58 -3.46
C TYR A 46 0.60 4.76 -4.85
N TYR A 47 1.39 5.80 -5.05
CA TYR A 47 2.19 5.95 -6.26
C TYR A 47 3.50 5.17 -6.06
N PRO A 48 3.86 4.22 -6.96
CA PRO A 48 4.99 3.31 -6.74
C PRO A 48 6.32 4.04 -6.78
N VAL A 49 7.17 3.79 -5.78
CA VAL A 49 8.54 4.29 -5.67
C VAL A 49 9.47 3.15 -5.23
N ASN A 50 10.79 3.35 -5.36
CA ASN A 50 11.79 2.39 -4.84
C ASN A 50 11.55 0.92 -5.24
N PHE A 51 11.20 0.68 -6.50
CA PHE A 51 10.89 -0.67 -7.02
C PHE A 51 9.73 -1.37 -6.29
N GLU A 52 8.75 -0.63 -5.82
CA GLU A 52 7.48 -1.17 -5.32
C GLU A 52 6.69 -1.82 -6.45
N VAL A 53 5.68 -2.61 -6.06
CA VAL A 53 4.69 -3.14 -7.01
C VAL A 53 4.02 -1.96 -7.73
N ASP A 54 4.05 -1.97 -9.06
CA ASP A 54 3.41 -0.91 -9.85
C ASP A 54 1.89 -1.01 -9.72
N THR A 55 1.29 0.09 -9.27
CA THR A 55 -0.15 0.22 -9.03
C THR A 55 -0.87 1.02 -10.11
N LYS A 56 -0.18 1.57 -11.12
CA LYS A 56 -0.79 2.46 -12.12
C LYS A 56 -1.87 1.77 -12.95
N ASP A 57 -1.55 0.61 -13.52
CA ASP A 57 -2.54 -0.20 -14.26
C ASP A 57 -3.68 -0.66 -13.36
N LEU A 58 -3.38 -1.04 -12.11
CA LEU A 58 -4.38 -1.42 -11.12
C LEU A 58 -5.33 -0.27 -10.79
N MET A 59 -4.82 0.95 -10.61
CA MET A 59 -5.65 2.14 -10.38
C MET A 59 -6.57 2.43 -11.57
N THR A 60 -6.05 2.31 -12.80
CA THR A 60 -6.84 2.48 -14.03
C THR A 60 -7.98 1.47 -14.10
N LYS A 61 -7.69 0.19 -13.90
CA LYS A 61 -8.70 -0.87 -13.94
C LYS A 61 -9.75 -0.75 -12.82
N LEU A 62 -9.34 -0.36 -11.60
CA LEU A 62 -10.28 -0.08 -10.51
C LEU A 62 -11.18 1.10 -10.84
N HIS A 63 -10.63 2.17 -11.41
CA HIS A 63 -11.42 3.33 -11.84
C HIS A 63 -12.47 2.94 -12.89
N GLN A 64 -12.11 2.16 -13.90
CA GLN A 64 -13.03 1.61 -14.91
C GLN A 64 -14.15 0.75 -14.31
N LYS A 65 -13.91 0.12 -13.14
CA LYS A 65 -14.93 -0.63 -12.37
C LYS A 65 -15.75 0.24 -11.41
N GLY A 66 -15.65 1.56 -11.54
CA GLY A 66 -16.42 2.55 -10.77
C GLY A 66 -15.87 2.85 -9.37
N PHE A 67 -14.62 2.50 -9.09
CA PHE A 67 -13.98 2.88 -7.83
C PHE A 67 -13.44 4.31 -7.90
N LYS A 68 -13.62 5.05 -6.81
CA LYS A 68 -12.94 6.33 -6.61
C LYS A 68 -11.53 6.05 -6.12
N ILE A 69 -10.53 6.58 -6.84
CA ILE A 69 -9.13 6.44 -6.47
C ILE A 69 -8.72 7.60 -5.57
N SER A 70 -7.90 7.29 -4.58
CA SER A 70 -7.27 8.29 -3.72
C SER A 70 -5.81 7.96 -3.48
N LEU A 71 -4.99 8.98 -3.37
CA LEU A 71 -3.57 8.87 -3.08
C LEU A 71 -3.24 9.57 -1.75
N PRO A 72 -2.21 9.09 -1.04
CA PRO A 72 -1.80 9.69 0.22
C PRO A 72 -1.10 11.02 -0.01
N VAL A 73 -1.32 11.97 0.88
CA VAL A 73 -0.58 13.22 1.01
C VAL A 73 0.03 13.27 2.40
N ILE A 74 1.34 13.45 2.46
CA ILE A 74 2.09 13.52 3.70
C ILE A 74 1.85 14.88 4.35
N LYS A 75 1.65 14.86 5.65
CA LYS A 75 1.51 16.04 6.52
C LYS A 75 2.63 16.12 7.54
N ASN A 76 2.67 17.23 8.27
CA ASN A 76 3.58 17.40 9.41
C ASN A 76 3.37 16.28 10.46
N ASN A 77 4.36 16.06 11.31
CA ASN A 77 4.33 15.08 12.39
C ASN A 77 4.07 13.65 11.91
N PHE A 78 4.61 13.29 10.73
CA PHE A 78 4.47 11.96 10.13
C PHE A 78 3.02 11.48 9.96
N ASN A 79 2.07 12.39 9.87
CA ASN A 79 0.69 12.09 9.53
C ASN A 79 0.52 12.02 8.00
N MET A 80 -0.52 11.34 7.55
CA MET A 80 -0.97 11.38 6.17
C MET A 80 -2.49 11.28 6.10
N ASP A 81 -3.05 11.90 5.05
CA ASP A 81 -4.45 11.78 4.69
C ASP A 81 -4.57 11.39 3.22
N PHE A 82 -5.73 10.87 2.83
CA PHE A 82 -6.00 10.52 1.44
C PHE A 82 -6.83 11.59 0.76
N TYR A 83 -6.44 11.91 -0.48
CA TYR A 83 -7.13 12.88 -1.33
C TYR A 83 -7.60 12.20 -2.61
N LYS A 84 -8.80 12.59 -3.09
CA LYS A 84 -9.31 12.10 -4.37
C LYS A 84 -8.32 12.46 -5.46
N TRP A 85 -8.06 11.52 -6.33
CA TRP A 85 -7.23 11.70 -7.51
C TRP A 85 -7.95 11.07 -8.72
N ASN A 86 -8.08 11.82 -9.81
CA ASN A 86 -8.50 11.29 -11.09
C ASN A 86 -7.25 10.98 -11.91
N LEU A 87 -7.30 9.97 -12.76
CA LEU A 87 -6.12 9.43 -13.45
C LEU A 87 -5.34 10.45 -14.30
N ASN A 88 -5.98 11.52 -14.73
CA ASN A 88 -5.39 12.59 -15.54
C ASN A 88 -5.06 13.86 -14.74
N ASP A 89 -5.35 13.87 -13.43
CA ASP A 89 -5.00 15.03 -12.60
C ASP A 89 -3.48 15.09 -12.39
N PRO A 90 -2.88 16.29 -12.36
CA PRO A 90 -1.44 16.43 -12.09
C PRO A 90 -1.05 15.91 -10.72
N LEU A 91 0.18 15.43 -10.62
CA LEU A 91 0.80 15.04 -9.37
C LEU A 91 2.01 15.93 -9.09
N TYR A 92 2.21 16.27 -7.83
CA TYR A 92 3.28 17.13 -7.35
C TYR A 92 4.26 16.35 -6.48
N LEU A 93 5.55 16.57 -6.63
CA LEU A 93 6.55 15.90 -5.81
C LEU A 93 6.57 16.48 -4.39
N ASN A 94 6.46 15.61 -3.40
CA ASN A 94 6.66 16.00 -2.01
C ASN A 94 8.17 16.07 -1.66
N LYS A 95 8.49 16.42 -0.42
CA LYS A 95 9.88 16.53 0.08
C LYS A 95 10.70 15.22 0.00
N TYR A 96 10.08 14.10 -0.25
CA TYR A 96 10.73 12.79 -0.45
C TYR A 96 10.80 12.38 -1.91
N GLY A 97 10.41 13.26 -2.85
CA GLY A 97 10.33 12.96 -4.28
C GLY A 97 9.19 11.99 -4.65
N ILE A 98 8.18 11.84 -3.79
CA ILE A 98 7.02 10.98 -4.03
C ILE A 98 5.89 11.81 -4.62
N PRO A 99 5.29 11.37 -5.76
CA PRO A 99 4.15 12.05 -6.34
C PRO A 99 2.91 12.02 -5.43
N GLU A 100 2.33 13.18 -5.18
CA GLU A 100 1.12 13.39 -4.39
C GLU A 100 0.06 14.14 -5.20
N PRO A 101 -1.24 13.87 -5.00
CA PRO A 101 -2.31 14.63 -5.63
C PRO A 101 -2.45 16.02 -4.98
N GLU A 102 -3.09 16.93 -5.68
CA GLU A 102 -3.49 18.20 -5.10
C GLU A 102 -4.44 18.00 -3.92
N ARG A 103 -4.31 18.84 -2.89
CA ARG A 103 -5.10 18.78 -1.64
C ARG A 103 -6.51 19.35 -1.79
N LYS A 104 -7.17 19.11 -2.94
CA LYS A 104 -8.51 19.65 -3.21
C LYS A 104 -9.60 18.95 -2.40
N LYS A 105 -9.69 17.63 -2.48
CA LYS A 105 -10.77 16.86 -1.87
C LYS A 105 -10.24 15.71 -1.01
N LYS A 106 -10.21 15.95 0.30
CA LYS A 106 -9.92 14.88 1.27
C LYS A 106 -11.03 13.85 1.23
N ILE A 107 -10.68 12.55 1.12
CA ILE A 107 -11.64 11.45 1.18
C ILE A 107 -11.09 10.33 2.05
N LYS A 108 -12.01 9.56 2.63
CA LYS A 108 -11.66 8.42 3.47
C LYS A 108 -11.85 7.13 2.68
N PRO A 109 -10.76 6.43 2.33
CA PRO A 109 -10.86 5.12 1.68
C PRO A 109 -11.42 4.09 2.65
N ASN A 110 -12.11 3.09 2.12
CA ASN A 110 -12.54 1.91 2.86
C ASN A 110 -11.73 0.66 2.48
N ILE A 111 -10.94 0.75 1.43
CA ILE A 111 -9.92 -0.23 1.04
C ILE A 111 -8.59 0.50 0.95
N LEU A 112 -7.54 -0.06 1.55
CA LEU A 112 -6.18 0.43 1.42
C LEU A 112 -5.31 -0.59 0.71
N LEU A 113 -4.67 -0.18 -0.37
CA LEU A 113 -3.53 -0.86 -0.96
C LEU A 113 -2.27 -0.31 -0.31
N ILE A 114 -1.53 -1.15 0.39
CA ILE A 114 -0.43 -0.71 1.27
C ILE A 114 0.90 -1.23 0.72
N PRO A 115 1.87 -0.35 0.42
CA PRO A 115 3.21 -0.77 0.07
C PRO A 115 3.95 -1.28 1.32
N LEU A 116 4.87 -2.22 1.12
CA LEU A 116 5.66 -2.77 2.20
C LEU A 116 7.05 -3.18 1.73
N VAL A 117 7.99 -3.24 2.66
CA VAL A 117 9.36 -3.71 2.39
C VAL A 117 9.45 -5.22 2.60
N ALA A 118 8.90 -5.75 3.68
CA ALA A 118 8.88 -7.19 3.96
C ALA A 118 7.57 -7.59 4.65
N PHE A 119 7.24 -8.88 4.59
CA PHE A 119 6.09 -9.46 5.27
C PHE A 119 6.35 -10.90 5.69
N ASP A 120 5.55 -11.41 6.62
CA ASP A 120 5.55 -12.80 7.05
C ASP A 120 4.17 -13.48 6.84
N LYS A 121 4.10 -14.77 7.16
CA LYS A 121 2.87 -15.57 7.03
C LYS A 121 1.74 -15.14 7.97
N GLU A 122 2.07 -14.43 9.04
CA GLU A 122 1.13 -13.91 10.03
C GLU A 122 0.51 -12.56 9.62
N LEU A 123 0.75 -12.11 8.38
CA LEU A 123 0.32 -10.82 7.82
C LEU A 123 0.93 -9.60 8.51
N ASN A 124 2.01 -9.79 9.27
CA ASN A 124 2.81 -8.68 9.75
C ASN A 124 3.58 -8.05 8.59
N ARG A 125 3.69 -6.72 8.59
CA ARG A 125 4.43 -6.00 7.57
C ARG A 125 5.57 -5.17 8.16
N LEU A 126 6.62 -5.01 7.39
CA LEU A 126 7.69 -4.06 7.63
C LEU A 126 7.61 -2.97 6.56
N GLY A 127 7.34 -1.73 6.98
CA GLY A 127 7.38 -0.55 6.13
C GLY A 127 8.78 0.07 6.08
N TYR A 128 8.90 1.24 5.44
CA TYR A 128 10.16 1.98 5.29
C TYR A 128 10.68 2.63 6.58
N GLY A 129 9.89 2.67 7.64
CA GLY A 129 10.30 3.20 8.95
C GLY A 129 9.64 4.52 9.36
N GLY A 130 8.95 5.21 8.46
CA GLY A 130 8.26 6.47 8.78
C GLY A 130 6.98 6.31 9.61
N GLY A 131 6.41 5.09 9.72
CA GLY A 131 5.23 4.78 10.54
C GLY A 131 3.92 5.46 10.08
N TYR A 132 3.86 5.98 8.85
CA TYR A 132 2.69 6.70 8.32
C TYR A 132 1.42 5.85 8.32
N TYR A 133 1.52 4.62 7.80
CA TYR A 133 0.37 3.70 7.76
C TYR A 133 -0.04 3.23 9.16
N ASP A 134 0.90 2.99 10.07
CA ASP A 134 0.58 2.56 11.43
C ASP A 134 -0.17 3.66 12.19
N ARG A 135 0.24 4.92 12.05
CA ARG A 135 -0.47 6.06 12.62
C ARG A 135 -1.85 6.27 11.98
N LEU A 136 -1.95 6.12 10.66
CA LEU A 136 -3.24 6.19 9.97
C LEU A 136 -4.20 5.12 10.50
N LEU A 137 -3.75 3.88 10.58
CA LEU A 137 -4.57 2.73 10.99
C LEU A 137 -4.93 2.72 12.48
N LYS A 138 -4.21 3.47 13.31
CA LYS A 138 -4.57 3.66 14.73
C LYS A 138 -5.77 4.56 14.95
N LYS A 139 -6.08 5.45 14.02
CA LYS A 139 -7.21 6.36 14.16
C LYS A 139 -8.51 5.55 14.24
N ARG A 140 -9.33 5.81 15.27
CA ARG A 140 -10.59 5.09 15.54
C ARG A 140 -11.53 5.05 14.32
N GLU A 141 -11.54 6.10 13.56
CA GLU A 141 -12.32 6.21 12.32
C GLU A 141 -11.89 5.23 11.20
N ASN A 142 -10.73 4.61 11.31
CA ASN A 142 -10.12 3.77 10.27
C ASN A 142 -10.14 2.26 10.61
N ILE A 143 -10.79 1.87 11.70
CA ILE A 143 -10.82 0.48 12.19
C ILE A 143 -11.38 -0.49 11.13
N ASN A 144 -12.41 -0.07 10.38
CA ASN A 144 -13.09 -0.90 9.39
C ASN A 144 -12.49 -0.82 7.97
N MET A 145 -11.29 -0.24 7.81
CA MET A 145 -10.61 -0.24 6.52
C MET A 145 -10.05 -1.64 6.22
N ILE A 146 -10.29 -2.11 4.99
CA ILE A 146 -9.67 -3.33 4.49
C ILE A 146 -8.24 -3.02 4.06
N LYS A 147 -7.28 -3.72 4.64
CA LYS A 147 -5.85 -3.51 4.46
C LYS A 147 -5.26 -4.62 3.58
N ILE A 148 -4.95 -4.28 2.34
CA ILE A 148 -4.36 -5.21 1.37
C ILE A 148 -2.91 -4.78 1.11
N GLY A 149 -1.96 -5.58 1.57
CA GLY A 149 -0.55 -5.39 1.26
C GLY A 149 -0.23 -5.86 -0.16
N LEU A 150 0.50 -5.03 -0.90
CA LEU A 150 1.03 -5.42 -2.21
C LEU A 150 2.53 -5.63 -2.09
N ALA A 151 2.99 -6.81 -2.44
CA ALA A 151 4.38 -7.20 -2.31
C ALA A 151 4.81 -8.12 -3.45
N LEU A 152 6.11 -8.27 -3.63
CA LEU A 152 6.69 -9.31 -4.45
C LEU A 152 6.99 -10.53 -3.58
N SER A 153 6.94 -11.72 -4.12
CA SER A 153 7.19 -12.97 -3.38
C SER A 153 8.55 -12.99 -2.67
N CYS A 154 9.56 -12.32 -3.24
CA CYS A 154 10.89 -12.19 -2.65
C CYS A 154 10.94 -11.32 -1.38
N GLN A 155 9.88 -10.61 -1.05
CA GLN A 155 9.77 -9.78 0.15
C GLN A 155 9.28 -10.59 1.37
N LYS A 156 8.92 -11.85 1.18
CA LYS A 156 8.52 -12.74 2.27
C LYS A 156 9.74 -13.09 3.14
N VAL A 157 9.55 -12.96 4.45
CA VAL A 157 10.52 -13.37 5.48
C VAL A 157 9.87 -14.37 6.43
N ILE A 158 10.70 -15.08 7.20
CA ILE A 158 10.21 -16.06 8.18
C ILE A 158 9.36 -15.36 9.24
N LYS A 159 9.87 -14.26 9.82
CA LYS A 159 9.18 -13.47 10.83
C LYS A 159 9.56 -11.99 10.70
N VAL A 160 8.57 -11.13 10.74
CA VAL A 160 8.74 -9.68 10.85
C VAL A 160 8.80 -9.30 12.33
N PRO A 161 9.85 -8.61 12.80
CA PRO A 161 9.86 -8.08 14.16
C PRO A 161 8.76 -7.03 14.32
N THR A 162 7.85 -7.27 15.28
CA THR A 162 6.70 -6.40 15.54
C THR A 162 6.83 -5.70 16.88
N ASP A 163 6.18 -4.57 17.04
CA ASP A 163 5.96 -3.89 18.31
C ASP A 163 4.46 -3.59 18.51
N LYS A 164 4.11 -3.04 19.68
CA LYS A 164 2.72 -2.75 20.07
C LYS A 164 1.99 -1.77 19.14
N PHE A 165 2.70 -1.12 18.27
CA PHE A 165 2.15 -0.11 17.36
C PHE A 165 1.91 -0.64 15.96
N ASP A 166 2.57 -1.73 15.58
CA ASP A 166 2.43 -2.33 14.27
C ASP A 166 1.03 -2.94 14.10
N LYS A 167 0.41 -2.70 12.93
CA LYS A 167 -0.92 -3.22 12.60
C LYS A 167 -0.81 -4.28 11.52
N LYS A 168 -1.41 -5.45 11.77
CA LYS A 168 -1.51 -6.52 10.77
C LYS A 168 -2.37 -6.08 9.58
N LEU A 169 -2.10 -6.71 8.46
CA LEU A 169 -2.92 -6.59 7.25
C LEU A 169 -4.04 -7.63 7.26
N ASP A 170 -5.07 -7.43 6.44
CA ASP A 170 -6.13 -8.42 6.26
C ASP A 170 -5.76 -9.39 5.13
N TYR A 171 -5.01 -8.88 4.14
CA TYR A 171 -4.51 -9.67 3.00
C TYR A 171 -3.13 -9.18 2.58
N ILE A 172 -2.32 -10.10 2.05
CA ILE A 172 -1.11 -9.75 1.30
C ILE A 172 -1.16 -10.47 -0.05
N VAL A 173 -1.04 -9.71 -1.12
CA VAL A 173 -1.08 -10.22 -2.49
C VAL A 173 0.30 -10.07 -3.11
N THR A 174 0.79 -11.18 -3.66
CA THR A 174 2.02 -11.19 -4.46
C THR A 174 1.71 -11.65 -5.89
N GLU A 175 2.68 -11.55 -6.77
CA GLU A 175 2.57 -12.09 -8.12
C GLU A 175 2.27 -13.60 -8.11
N ARG A 176 2.72 -14.31 -7.06
CA ARG A 176 2.55 -15.76 -6.91
C ARG A 176 1.34 -16.12 -6.06
N ASN A 177 1.23 -15.58 -4.84
CA ASN A 177 0.33 -16.06 -3.80
C ASN A 177 -0.56 -14.96 -3.23
N LEU A 178 -1.66 -15.40 -2.60
CA LEU A 178 -2.51 -14.63 -1.70
C LEU A 178 -2.35 -15.20 -0.28
N TYR A 179 -2.08 -14.33 0.68
CA TYR A 179 -2.04 -14.64 2.11
C TYR A 179 -3.24 -13.95 2.79
N LYS A 180 -3.91 -14.67 3.67
CA LYS A 180 -5.11 -14.25 4.43
C LYS A 180 -5.13 -14.92 5.80
#